data_9ccf8a2537089e36cf517b260355e280
#
_entry.id   9ccf8a2537089e36cf517b260355e280
#
_cell.length_a   1.000
_cell.length_b   1.000
_cell.length_c   1.000
_cell.angle_alpha   90.00
_cell.angle_beta   90.00
_cell.angle_gamma   90.00
#
_symmetry.space_group_name_H-M   'P 1'
#
loop_
_entity.id
_entity.type
_entity.pdbx_description
1 polymer ?
#
loop_
_entity_poly.entity_id
_entity_poly.type
_entity_poly.pdbx_seq_one_letter_code
_entity_poly.pdbx_strand_id
1 'polypeptide(L)'
;MHTVVAGILVQDNRVLLALRSAQRRAYPATWALPGGHVEPGESETQALRRELHEELGIDVLDREDEPTSRLHLTHGAPDAQLHLSTWRVRTWSGQPSNQCLDEHDRIAWFRADQLDQLPWAHPEHRQLLHDMLRPPGVR
;
A
#
# COMPACT_ATOMS: atom_id res chain seq x y z
N MET A 1 -11.69 13.38 -9.34
CA MET A 1 -11.34 12.76 -8.06
C MET A 1 -10.84 11.35 -8.31
N HIS A 2 -9.75 10.97 -7.66
CA HIS A 2 -9.17 9.64 -7.79
C HIS A 2 -9.48 8.81 -6.55
N THR A 3 -9.88 7.57 -6.77
CA THR A 3 -10.06 6.60 -5.68
C THR A 3 -9.00 5.53 -5.82
N VAL A 4 -8.21 5.36 -4.78
CA VAL A 4 -7.08 4.43 -4.75
C VAL A 4 -7.24 3.50 -3.56
N VAL A 5 -6.86 2.25 -3.74
CA VAL A 5 -6.86 1.25 -2.67
C VAL A 5 -5.45 0.69 -2.52
N ALA A 6 -5.12 0.29 -1.31
CA ALA A 6 -3.82 -0.29 -1.03
C ALA A 6 -3.94 -1.40 0.00
N GLY A 7 -3.04 -2.36 -0.08
CA GLY A 7 -3.03 -3.52 0.80
C GLY A 7 -1.91 -3.46 1.82
N ILE A 8 -2.22 -3.82 3.05
CA ILE A 8 -1.24 -3.94 4.12
C ILE A 8 -0.96 -5.43 4.32
N LEU A 9 0.21 -5.86 3.91
CA LEU A 9 0.68 -7.24 4.07
C LEU A 9 1.77 -7.26 5.14
N VAL A 10 1.53 -8.02 6.21
CA VAL A 10 2.49 -8.14 7.30
C VAL A 10 2.91 -9.60 7.43
N GLN A 11 4.21 -9.83 7.47
CA GLN A 11 4.79 -11.16 7.62
C GLN A 11 6.09 -11.03 8.44
N ASP A 12 6.25 -11.88 9.44
CA ASP A 12 7.43 -11.85 10.32
C ASP A 12 7.68 -10.47 10.92
N ASN A 13 6.60 -9.80 11.29
CA ASN A 13 6.61 -8.46 11.89
C ASN A 13 7.22 -7.40 10.97
N ARG A 14 7.06 -7.59 9.68
CA ARG A 14 7.49 -6.63 8.65
C ARG A 14 6.34 -6.36 7.70
N VAL A 15 6.31 -5.15 7.16
CA VAL A 15 5.30 -4.74 6.19
C VAL A 15 5.93 -4.64 4.80
N LEU A 16 5.16 -5.03 3.78
CA LEU A 16 5.61 -4.96 2.40
C LEU A 16 5.32 -3.59 1.81
N LEU A 17 6.36 -2.96 1.28
CA LEU A 17 6.24 -1.68 0.59
C LEU A 17 6.85 -1.78 -0.81
N ALA A 18 6.39 -0.91 -1.70
CA ALA A 18 6.91 -0.82 -3.06
C ALA A 18 7.56 0.55 -3.25
N LEU A 19 8.73 0.57 -3.88
CA LEU A 19 9.42 1.81 -4.22
C LEU A 19 8.94 2.27 -5.59
N ARG A 20 8.23 3.40 -5.60
CA ARG A 20 7.71 3.97 -6.85
C ARG A 20 8.87 4.43 -7.73
N SER A 21 8.75 4.15 -9.01
CA SER A 21 9.78 4.54 -9.97
C SER A 21 10.00 6.05 -9.98
N ALA A 22 11.24 6.47 -10.12
CA ALA A 22 11.58 7.88 -10.26
C ALA A 22 11.00 8.50 -11.54
N GLN A 23 10.54 7.66 -12.48
CA GLN A 23 9.95 8.11 -13.73
C GLN A 23 8.44 8.40 -13.58
N ARG A 24 7.84 8.06 -12.46
CA ARG A 24 6.42 8.28 -12.25
C ARG A 24 6.14 9.77 -12.00
N ARG A 25 4.99 10.24 -12.51
CA ARG A 25 4.58 11.63 -12.33
C ARG A 25 4.20 11.93 -10.88
N ALA A 26 3.47 10.99 -10.27
CA ALA A 26 3.00 11.16 -8.90
C ALA A 26 3.95 10.45 -7.94
N TYR A 27 4.42 11.18 -6.94
CA TYR A 27 5.23 10.65 -5.84
C TYR A 27 6.44 9.84 -6.31
N PRO A 28 7.28 10.39 -7.22
CA PRO A 28 8.42 9.62 -7.74
C PRO A 28 9.43 9.28 -6.65
N ALA A 29 10.05 8.11 -6.77
CA ALA A 29 11.12 7.64 -5.89
C ALA A 29 10.72 7.62 -4.41
N THR A 30 9.47 7.28 -4.12
CA THR A 30 8.97 7.16 -2.74
C THR A 30 8.39 5.77 -2.49
N TRP A 31 8.38 5.38 -1.21
CA TRP A 31 7.80 4.11 -0.80
C TRP A 31 6.32 4.25 -0.49
N ALA A 32 5.54 3.25 -0.88
CA ALA A 32 4.10 3.24 -0.66
C ALA A 32 3.63 1.81 -0.46
N LEU A 33 2.44 1.69 0.16
CA LEU A 33 1.75 0.40 0.19
C LEU A 33 1.36 0.02 -1.24
N PRO A 34 1.44 -1.28 -1.60
CA PRO A 34 1.04 -1.73 -2.93
C PRO A 34 -0.46 -1.55 -3.14
N GLY A 35 -0.84 -1.14 -4.33
CA GLY A 35 -2.23 -0.90 -4.69
C GLY A 35 -2.33 -0.03 -5.92
N GLY A 36 -3.52 0.47 -6.19
CA GLY A 36 -3.73 1.31 -7.36
C GLY A 36 -5.14 1.83 -7.46
N HIS A 37 -5.48 2.35 -8.63
CA HIS A 37 -6.75 3.02 -8.86
C HIS A 37 -7.92 2.05 -8.98
N VAL A 38 -9.06 2.45 -8.43
CA VAL A 38 -10.33 1.75 -8.63
C VAL A 38 -10.86 2.13 -10.02
N GLU A 39 -11.19 1.13 -10.81
CA GLU A 39 -11.71 1.33 -12.15
C GLU A 39 -13.23 1.49 -12.13
N PRO A 40 -13.82 2.12 -13.17
CA PRO A 40 -15.28 2.26 -13.24
C PRO A 40 -16.00 0.92 -13.14
N GLY A 41 -17.03 0.87 -12.31
CA GLY A 41 -17.80 -0.37 -12.09
C GLY A 41 -17.19 -1.35 -11.12
N GLU A 42 -16.01 -1.06 -10.62
CA GLU A 42 -15.28 -1.91 -9.70
C GLU A 42 -15.49 -1.44 -8.26
N SER A 43 -15.67 -2.36 -7.32
CA SER A 43 -15.67 -2.01 -5.90
C SER A 43 -14.23 -1.85 -5.42
N GLU A 44 -14.06 -1.22 -4.25
CA GLU A 44 -12.72 -1.07 -3.67
C GLU A 44 -12.05 -2.42 -3.41
N THR A 45 -12.81 -3.39 -2.92
CA THR A 45 -12.22 -4.72 -2.63
C THR A 45 -11.93 -5.51 -3.89
N GLN A 46 -12.70 -5.31 -4.96
CA GLN A 46 -12.37 -5.90 -6.25
C GLN A 46 -11.10 -5.29 -6.81
N ALA A 47 -10.96 -3.96 -6.69
CA ALA A 47 -9.74 -3.26 -7.13
C ALA A 47 -8.53 -3.74 -6.35
N LEU A 48 -8.68 -3.93 -5.04
CA LEU A 48 -7.59 -4.40 -4.19
C LEU A 48 -7.08 -5.76 -4.67
N ARG A 49 -8.00 -6.71 -4.92
CA ARG A 49 -7.63 -8.04 -5.41
C ARG A 49 -6.89 -7.95 -6.74
N ARG A 50 -7.44 -7.18 -7.66
CA ARG A 50 -6.87 -7.03 -9.00
C ARG A 50 -5.49 -6.39 -8.94
N GLU A 51 -5.35 -5.30 -8.20
CA GLU A 51 -4.08 -4.57 -8.12
C GLU A 51 -2.99 -5.42 -7.48
N LEU A 52 -3.30 -6.13 -6.38
CA LEU A 52 -2.29 -6.96 -5.73
C LEU A 52 -1.91 -8.16 -6.59
N HIS A 53 -2.85 -8.68 -7.39
CA HIS A 53 -2.54 -9.73 -8.35
C HIS A 53 -1.61 -9.21 -9.45
N GLU A 54 -1.93 -8.05 -10.02
CA GLU A 54 -1.14 -7.46 -11.10
C GLU A 54 0.25 -7.04 -10.63
N GLU A 55 0.34 -6.40 -9.46
CA GLU A 55 1.61 -5.83 -9.00
C GLU A 55 2.51 -6.84 -8.31
N LEU A 56 1.96 -7.77 -7.57
CA LEU A 56 2.71 -8.68 -6.72
C LEU A 56 2.59 -10.14 -7.11
N GLY A 57 1.65 -10.49 -7.97
CA GLY A 57 1.43 -11.88 -8.37
C GLY A 57 0.79 -12.73 -7.29
N ILE A 58 0.08 -12.13 -6.36
CA ILE A 58 -0.56 -12.85 -5.26
C ILE A 58 -2.08 -12.82 -5.40
N ASP A 59 -2.73 -13.79 -4.75
CA ASP A 59 -4.18 -13.83 -4.66
C ASP A 59 -4.60 -13.59 -3.22
N VAL A 60 -5.44 -12.59 -3.00
CA VAL A 60 -5.96 -12.27 -1.67
C VAL A 60 -6.97 -13.35 -1.27
N LEU A 61 -6.71 -14.04 -0.16
CA LEU A 61 -7.60 -15.09 0.35
C LEU A 61 -8.53 -14.54 1.43
N ASP A 62 -8.01 -13.68 2.31
CA ASP A 62 -8.78 -13.09 3.40
C ASP A 62 -8.26 -11.70 3.70
N ARG A 63 -9.17 -10.80 3.99
CA ARG A 63 -8.87 -9.42 4.36
C ARG A 63 -9.83 -8.98 5.45
N GLU A 64 -9.51 -7.87 6.10
CA GLU A 64 -10.44 -7.31 7.07
C GLU A 64 -11.69 -6.80 6.35
N ASP A 65 -12.84 -6.86 7.04
CA ASP A 65 -14.13 -6.46 6.46
C ASP A 65 -14.21 -4.95 6.24
N GLU A 66 -13.56 -4.20 7.12
CA GLU A 66 -13.53 -2.75 7.03
C GLU A 66 -12.11 -2.28 6.70
N PRO A 67 -11.96 -1.14 6.00
CA PRO A 67 -10.62 -0.63 5.73
C PRO A 67 -9.94 -0.19 7.02
N THR A 68 -8.62 -0.40 7.06
CA THR A 68 -7.80 0.01 8.20
C THR A 68 -7.73 1.54 8.29
N SER A 69 -7.70 2.22 7.16
CA SER A 69 -7.74 3.68 7.12
C SER A 69 -8.39 4.17 5.84
N ARG A 70 -8.94 5.37 5.92
CA ARG A 70 -9.44 6.10 4.76
C ARG A 70 -8.90 7.52 4.84
N LEU A 71 -8.14 7.90 3.82
CA LEU A 71 -7.53 9.22 3.75
C LEU A 71 -8.13 10.00 2.59
N HIS A 72 -8.36 11.27 2.80
CA HIS A 72 -8.73 12.21 1.75
C HIS A 72 -7.58 13.19 1.61
N LEU A 73 -6.84 13.10 0.52
CA LEU A 73 -5.61 13.86 0.31
C LEU A 73 -5.80 14.86 -0.81
N THR A 74 -5.23 16.04 -0.64
CA THR A 74 -5.32 17.13 -1.62
C THR A 74 -3.92 17.64 -1.95
N HIS A 75 -3.05 16.75 -2.37
CA HIS A 75 -1.67 17.10 -2.66
C HIS A 75 -1.58 18.00 -3.89
N GLY A 76 -1.12 19.23 -3.70
CA GLY A 76 -0.90 20.16 -4.78
C GLY A 76 -2.16 20.90 -5.18
N ALA A 77 -2.72 20.61 -6.35
CA ALA A 77 -3.85 21.34 -6.90
C ALA A 77 -5.18 20.89 -6.29
N PRO A 78 -6.16 21.80 -6.16
CA PRO A 78 -7.47 21.44 -5.59
C PRO A 78 -8.22 20.37 -6.36
N ASP A 79 -7.94 20.21 -7.64
CA ASP A 79 -8.58 19.19 -8.48
C ASP A 79 -7.83 17.86 -8.43
N ALA A 80 -6.72 17.80 -7.72
CA ALA A 80 -5.94 16.57 -7.57
C ALA A 80 -6.29 15.81 -6.29
N GLN A 81 -7.60 15.70 -6.01
CA GLN A 81 -8.06 15.03 -4.79
C GLN A 81 -7.94 13.52 -4.91
N LEU A 82 -7.51 12.89 -3.83
CA LEU A 82 -7.26 11.47 -3.76
C LEU A 82 -7.97 10.88 -2.55
N HIS A 83 -8.80 9.88 -2.79
CA HIS A 83 -9.36 9.06 -1.72
C HIS A 83 -8.55 7.77 -1.67
N LEU A 84 -7.87 7.54 -0.56
CA LEU A 84 -6.98 6.39 -0.41
C LEU A 84 -7.44 5.55 0.77
N SER A 85 -7.94 4.35 0.48
CA SER A 85 -8.36 3.39 1.49
C SER A 85 -7.35 2.26 1.58
N THR A 86 -6.99 1.89 2.80
CA THR A 86 -6.07 0.77 3.02
C THR A 86 -6.81 -0.38 3.70
N TRP A 87 -6.43 -1.60 3.33
CA TRP A 87 -7.05 -2.82 3.83
C TRP A 87 -5.96 -3.77 4.30
N ARG A 88 -6.10 -4.27 5.51
CA ARG A 88 -5.19 -5.31 5.98
C ARG A 88 -5.57 -6.63 5.32
N VAL A 89 -4.60 -7.24 4.63
CA VAL A 89 -4.76 -8.55 4.00
C VAL A 89 -4.22 -9.59 4.98
N ARG A 90 -5.11 -10.42 5.53
CA ARG A 90 -4.73 -11.39 6.56
C ARG A 90 -4.02 -12.59 5.98
N THR A 91 -4.53 -13.11 4.86
CA THR A 91 -3.90 -14.26 4.19
C THR A 91 -3.94 -14.07 2.69
N TRP A 92 -2.93 -14.62 2.03
CA TRP A 92 -2.83 -14.60 0.57
C TRP A 92 -2.11 -15.85 0.11
N SER A 93 -2.25 -16.19 -1.18
CA SER A 93 -1.49 -17.25 -1.79
C SER A 93 -0.48 -16.66 -2.76
N GLY A 94 0.65 -17.33 -2.93
CA GLY A 94 1.73 -16.85 -3.78
C GLY A 94 2.79 -16.10 -2.99
N GLN A 95 3.96 -16.01 -3.58
CA GLN A 95 5.08 -15.27 -3.02
C GLN A 95 5.10 -13.88 -3.66
N PRO A 96 4.94 -12.80 -2.88
CA PRO A 96 4.98 -11.47 -3.47
C PRO A 96 6.28 -11.21 -4.22
N SER A 97 6.14 -10.68 -5.44
CA SER A 97 7.28 -10.30 -6.28
C SER A 97 6.89 -9.06 -7.06
N ASN A 98 7.89 -8.32 -7.55
CA ASN A 98 7.63 -7.11 -8.31
C ASN A 98 7.26 -7.46 -9.75
N GLN A 99 5.94 -7.46 -10.06
CA GLN A 99 5.43 -7.78 -11.38
C GLN A 99 5.23 -6.55 -12.26
N CYS A 100 5.37 -5.33 -11.70
CA CYS A 100 5.17 -4.09 -12.42
C CYS A 100 6.46 -3.27 -12.43
N LEU A 101 7.43 -3.71 -13.22
CA LEU A 101 8.75 -3.07 -13.25
C LEU A 101 8.71 -1.63 -13.77
N ASP A 102 7.69 -1.28 -14.55
CA ASP A 102 7.52 0.09 -15.04
C ASP A 102 7.05 1.05 -13.95
N GLU A 103 6.35 0.53 -12.96
CA GLU A 103 5.77 1.35 -11.89
C GLU A 103 6.60 1.33 -10.61
N HIS A 104 7.27 0.21 -10.33
CA HIS A 104 8.03 0.02 -9.10
C HIS A 104 9.44 -0.45 -9.40
N ASP A 105 10.42 0.23 -8.82
CA ASP A 105 11.81 -0.19 -8.95
C ASP A 105 12.09 -1.47 -8.18
N ARG A 106 11.45 -1.63 -7.01
CA ARG A 106 11.57 -2.84 -6.21
C ARG A 106 10.49 -2.87 -5.11
N ILE A 107 10.35 -4.03 -4.49
CA ILE A 107 9.55 -4.20 -3.29
C ILE A 107 10.46 -4.68 -2.17
N ALA A 108 10.08 -4.40 -0.91
CA ALA A 108 10.88 -4.84 0.23
C ALA A 108 10.01 -4.89 1.48
N TRP A 109 10.44 -5.72 2.44
CA TRP A 109 9.80 -5.86 3.74
C TRP A 109 10.53 -5.03 4.77
N PHE A 110 9.79 -4.28 5.59
CA PHE A 110 10.37 -3.35 6.56
C PHE A 110 9.85 -3.60 7.96
N ARG A 111 10.76 -3.54 8.94
CA ARG A 111 10.40 -3.50 10.36
C ARG A 111 9.98 -2.10 10.77
N ALA A 112 9.32 -2.00 11.92
CA ALA A 112 8.86 -0.70 12.42
C ALA A 112 10.01 0.33 12.55
N ASP A 113 11.18 -0.12 13.02
CA ASP A 113 12.31 0.78 13.22
C ASP A 113 12.94 1.29 11.92
N GLN A 114 12.57 0.73 10.79
CA GLN A 114 13.06 1.16 9.49
C GLN A 114 12.14 2.19 8.82
N LEU A 115 10.92 2.34 9.29
CA LEU A 115 9.91 3.14 8.62
C LEU A 115 10.17 4.65 8.68
N ASP A 116 10.79 5.12 9.74
CA ASP A 116 10.96 6.56 9.96
C ASP A 116 11.93 7.22 8.97
N GLN A 117 12.79 6.42 8.35
CA GLN A 117 13.84 6.95 7.47
C GLN A 117 13.48 6.89 6.00
N LEU A 118 12.30 6.38 5.67
CA LEU A 118 11.90 6.21 4.27
C LEU A 118 11.31 7.48 3.70
N PRO A 119 11.58 7.78 2.41
CA PRO A 119 10.80 8.79 1.71
C PRO A 119 9.43 8.22 1.40
N TRP A 120 8.40 8.75 2.04
CA TRP A 120 7.03 8.23 1.94
C TRP A 120 6.23 8.95 0.87
N ALA A 121 5.49 8.19 0.06
CA ALA A 121 4.48 8.76 -0.82
C ALA A 121 3.38 9.39 0.03
N HIS A 122 2.96 8.70 1.09
CA HIS A 122 1.90 9.16 2.00
C HIS A 122 2.40 9.04 3.44
N PRO A 123 2.96 10.12 3.99
CA PRO A 123 3.51 10.08 5.35
C PRO A 123 2.52 9.66 6.43
N GLU A 124 1.22 9.84 6.16
CA GLU A 124 0.16 9.42 7.07
C GLU A 124 0.20 7.91 7.35
N HIS A 125 0.70 7.12 6.41
CA HIS A 125 0.80 5.67 6.60
C HIS A 125 1.92 5.27 7.54
N ARG A 126 2.95 6.12 7.71
CA ARG A 126 4.09 5.78 8.56
C ARG A 126 3.68 5.45 9.99
N GLN A 127 2.89 6.35 10.60
CA GLN A 127 2.45 6.15 11.99
C GLN A 127 1.52 4.94 12.11
N LEU A 128 0.59 4.79 11.17
CA LEU A 128 -0.32 3.66 11.16
C LEU A 128 0.44 2.33 11.15
N LEU A 129 1.40 2.20 10.25
CA LEU A 129 2.17 0.97 10.11
C LEU A 129 3.12 0.77 11.29
N HIS A 130 3.71 1.83 11.79
CA HIS A 130 4.57 1.75 12.96
C HIS A 130 3.82 1.15 14.15
N ASP A 131 2.59 1.59 14.36
CA ASP A 131 1.77 1.07 15.45
C ASP A 131 1.38 -0.40 15.24
N MET A 132 1.12 -0.79 14.00
CA MET A 132 0.75 -2.17 13.67
C MET A 132 1.91 -3.15 13.86
N LEU A 133 3.13 -2.68 13.69
CA LEU A 133 4.33 -3.52 13.75
C LEU A 133 5.00 -3.49 15.12
N ARG A 134 4.30 -3.02 16.16
CA ARG A 134 4.87 -3.02 17.50
C ARG A 134 5.21 -4.43 17.93
N PRO A 135 6.42 -4.65 18.47
CA PRO A 135 6.77 -5.97 18.96
C PRO A 135 5.82 -6.44 20.07
N PRO A 136 5.47 -7.72 20.10
CA PRO A 136 4.68 -8.26 21.21
C PRO A 136 5.36 -7.96 22.55
N GLY A 137 4.58 -7.58 23.55
CA GLY A 137 5.10 -7.26 24.86
C GLY A 137 5.51 -5.82 25.07
N VAL A 138 5.60 -5.03 24.00
CA VAL A 138 5.86 -3.60 24.11
C VAL A 138 4.54 -2.90 24.40
N ARG A 139 4.50 -2.14 25.48
CA ARG A 139 3.30 -1.44 25.93
C ARG A 139 3.49 0.06 25.91
#